data_7a3ab449fcb406a641829540b9760e86
#
_entry.id   7a3ab449fcb406a641829540b9760e86
#
_cell.length_a   1.000
_cell.length_b   1.000
_cell.length_c   1.000
_cell.angle_alpha   90.00
_cell.angle_beta   90.00
_cell.angle_gamma   90.00
#
_symmetry.space_group_name_H-M   'P 1'
#
loop_
_entity.id
_entity.type
_entity.pdbx_description
1 polymer ?
#
loop_
_entity_poly.entity_id
_entity_poly.type
_entity_poly.pdbx_seq_one_letter_code
_entity_poly.pdbx_strand_id
1 'polypeptide(L)'
;MPRYLISFDAHAMDHIPDDDMPAVAKASHEVVEEALNARVWVFGGGLENQKASIVATDGTITDGTYPEAIGGFCVVDVPSREDALAWAAKNAGACRCAQEVREFMPDPAVGN
;
A
#
# COMPACT_ATOMS: atom_id res chain seq x y z
N MET A 1 10.18 8.86 -13.98
CA MET A 1 10.22 7.41 -13.76
C MET A 1 8.81 6.91 -13.53
N PRO A 2 8.48 5.67 -13.94
CA PRO A 2 7.14 5.15 -13.70
C PRO A 2 6.83 5.00 -12.20
N ARG A 3 5.55 5.13 -11.87
CA ARG A 3 5.08 4.95 -10.51
C ARG A 3 4.30 3.65 -10.38
N TYR A 4 4.47 2.99 -9.24
CA TYR A 4 3.85 1.71 -8.96
C TYR A 4 3.09 1.78 -7.64
N LEU A 5 1.90 1.17 -7.63
CA LEU A 5 1.12 0.96 -6.41
C LEU A 5 1.50 -0.40 -5.83
N ILE A 6 1.92 -0.41 -4.58
CA ILE A 6 2.20 -1.62 -3.81
C ILE A 6 1.16 -1.67 -2.70
N SER A 7 0.32 -2.69 -2.70
CA SER A 7 -0.81 -2.76 -1.77
C SER A 7 -0.99 -4.15 -1.18
N PHE A 8 -1.74 -4.23 -0.07
CA PHE A 8 -2.11 -5.51 0.53
C PHE A 8 -3.60 -5.54 0.85
N ASP A 9 -4.15 -6.75 0.87
CA ASP A 9 -5.56 -6.99 1.17
C ASP A 9 -5.91 -6.55 2.60
N ALA A 10 -7.15 -6.10 2.80
CA ALA A 10 -7.62 -5.59 4.10
C ALA A 10 -7.48 -6.60 5.24
N HIS A 11 -7.50 -7.90 4.95
CA HIS A 11 -7.39 -8.97 5.94
C HIS A 11 -6.03 -9.66 5.92
N ALA A 12 -5.08 -9.16 5.13
CA ALA A 12 -3.78 -9.83 4.94
C ALA A 12 -2.95 -9.94 6.22
N MET A 13 -3.17 -9.04 7.18
CA MET A 13 -2.43 -9.02 8.44
C MET A 13 -3.21 -9.61 9.62
N ASP A 14 -4.40 -10.17 9.40
CA ASP A 14 -5.25 -10.69 10.48
C ASP A 14 -4.61 -11.85 11.25
N HIS A 15 -3.68 -12.58 10.64
CA HIS A 15 -2.97 -13.70 11.25
C HIS A 15 -1.89 -13.26 12.25
N ILE A 16 -1.56 -11.97 12.31
CA ILE A 16 -0.47 -11.47 13.15
C ILE A 16 -1.00 -11.25 14.57
N PRO A 17 -0.39 -11.87 15.61
CA PRO A 17 -0.80 -11.61 16.99
C PRO A 17 -0.62 -10.13 17.37
N ASP A 18 -1.52 -9.63 18.21
CA ASP A 18 -1.48 -8.24 18.66
C ASP A 18 -0.13 -7.87 19.30
N ASP A 19 0.46 -8.80 20.04
CA ASP A 19 1.75 -8.59 20.71
C ASP A 19 2.90 -8.39 19.73
N ASP A 20 2.76 -8.87 18.50
CA ASP A 20 3.78 -8.71 17.44
C ASP A 20 3.61 -7.42 16.65
N MET A 21 2.47 -6.74 16.76
CA MET A 21 2.20 -5.55 15.95
C MET A 21 3.23 -4.43 16.13
N PRO A 22 3.75 -4.14 17.34
CA PRO A 22 4.81 -3.15 17.47
C PRO A 22 6.08 -3.49 16.68
N ALA A 23 6.45 -4.77 16.62
CA ALA A 23 7.61 -5.23 15.84
C ALA A 23 7.35 -5.10 14.34
N VAL A 24 6.14 -5.40 13.90
CA VAL A 24 5.72 -5.24 12.49
C VAL A 24 5.74 -3.76 12.11
N ALA A 25 5.19 -2.89 12.94
CA ALA A 25 5.21 -1.44 12.71
C ALA A 25 6.64 -0.92 12.58
N LYS A 26 7.53 -1.35 13.47
CA LYS A 26 8.94 -0.97 13.41
C LYS A 26 9.59 -1.43 12.11
N ALA A 27 9.39 -2.68 11.73
CA ALA A 27 9.97 -3.24 10.51
C ALA A 27 9.46 -2.51 9.26
N SER A 28 8.14 -2.23 9.20
CA SER A 28 7.57 -1.50 8.06
C SER A 28 8.08 -0.07 7.97
N HIS A 29 8.23 0.62 9.10
CA HIS A 29 8.81 1.97 9.13
C HIS A 29 10.27 1.99 8.69
N GLU A 30 11.03 0.93 8.98
CA GLU A 30 12.41 0.81 8.49
C GLU A 30 12.46 0.71 6.96
N VAL A 31 11.52 0.00 6.35
CA VAL A 31 11.42 -0.07 4.88
C VAL A 31 11.04 1.30 4.31
N VAL A 32 10.11 2.02 4.93
CA VAL A 32 9.76 3.38 4.53
C VAL A 32 10.99 4.29 4.57
N GLU A 33 11.77 4.20 5.64
CA GLU A 33 13.00 4.99 5.79
C GLU A 33 14.01 4.66 4.69
N GLU A 34 14.20 3.39 4.36
CA GLU A 34 15.04 2.98 3.23
C GLU A 34 14.55 3.60 1.91
N ALA A 35 13.23 3.57 1.67
CA ALA A 35 12.63 4.11 0.45
C ALA A 35 12.78 5.63 0.39
N LEU A 36 12.64 6.31 1.51
CA LEU A 36 12.87 7.76 1.60
C LEU A 36 14.33 8.10 1.31
N ASN A 37 15.26 7.35 1.88
CA ASN A 37 16.69 7.55 1.66
C ASN A 37 17.09 7.27 0.21
N ALA A 38 16.44 6.30 -0.43
CA ALA A 38 16.63 5.99 -1.85
C ALA A 38 15.89 6.97 -2.78
N ARG A 39 15.08 7.86 -2.24
CA ARG A 39 14.29 8.87 -2.99
C ARG A 39 13.28 8.23 -3.96
N VAL A 40 12.71 7.10 -3.58
CA VAL A 40 11.69 6.41 -4.38
C VAL A 40 10.31 6.47 -3.75
N TRP A 41 10.22 6.80 -2.48
CA TRP A 41 8.95 6.89 -1.76
C TRP A 41 8.16 8.11 -2.21
N VAL A 42 6.90 7.90 -2.61
CA VAL A 42 5.99 8.99 -2.97
C VAL A 42 4.99 9.24 -1.85
N PHE A 43 4.23 8.21 -1.48
CA PHE A 43 3.17 8.33 -0.48
C PHE A 43 2.67 6.94 -0.08
N GLY A 44 2.14 6.81 1.13
CA GLY A 44 1.50 5.57 1.53
C GLY A 44 1.13 5.53 2.99
N GLY A 45 0.49 4.44 3.37
CA GLY A 45 0.07 4.18 4.74
C GLY A 45 -1.02 3.12 4.82
N GLY A 46 -1.38 2.78 6.05
CA GLY A 46 -2.52 1.93 6.33
C GLY A 46 -3.83 2.69 6.22
N LEU A 47 -4.91 1.97 5.98
CA LEU A 47 -6.24 2.54 5.88
C LEU A 47 -7.09 2.17 7.10
N GLU A 48 -7.97 3.10 7.49
CA GLU A 48 -8.93 2.87 8.57
C GLU A 48 -10.04 1.95 8.08
N ASN A 49 -10.29 0.86 8.78
CA ASN A 49 -11.30 -0.13 8.39
C ASN A 49 -12.72 0.30 8.75
N GLN A 50 -12.88 1.00 9.87
CA GLN A 50 -14.21 1.28 10.44
C GLN A 50 -14.96 2.41 9.77
N LYS A 51 -14.29 3.19 8.91
CA LYS A 51 -14.84 4.43 8.37
C LYS A 51 -15.00 4.43 6.87
N ALA A 52 -15.06 3.24 6.29
CA ALA A 52 -15.23 3.12 4.85
C ALA A 52 -16.68 3.45 4.46
N SER A 53 -16.84 4.16 3.36
CA SER A 53 -18.13 4.46 2.77
C SER A 53 -18.04 4.34 1.26
N ILE A 54 -19.10 3.85 0.64
CA ILE A 54 -19.23 3.77 -0.82
C ILE A 54 -20.19 4.87 -1.26
N VAL A 55 -19.75 5.70 -2.20
CA VAL A 55 -20.56 6.76 -2.78
C VAL A 55 -20.93 6.35 -4.21
N ALA A 56 -22.23 6.19 -4.46
CA ALA A 56 -22.73 5.83 -5.78
C ALA A 56 -22.72 7.04 -6.74
N THR A 57 -22.96 6.76 -8.02
CA THR A 57 -22.93 7.80 -9.06
C THR A 57 -23.96 8.91 -8.87
N ASP A 58 -25.04 8.63 -8.15
CA ASP A 58 -26.09 9.62 -7.81
C ASP A 58 -25.82 10.33 -6.47
N GLY A 59 -24.67 10.03 -5.82
CA GLY A 59 -24.30 10.61 -4.53
C GLY A 59 -24.82 9.84 -3.32
N THR A 60 -25.54 8.73 -3.51
CA THR A 60 -26.01 7.89 -2.40
C THR A 60 -24.84 7.28 -1.67
N ILE A 61 -24.85 7.35 -0.34
CA ILE A 61 -23.76 6.85 0.51
C ILE A 61 -24.20 5.60 1.23
N THR A 62 -23.36 4.56 1.17
CA THR A 62 -23.52 3.29 1.88
C THR A 62 -22.29 3.03 2.72
N ASP A 63 -22.47 2.70 3.99
CA ASP A 63 -21.35 2.37 4.86
C ASP A 63 -20.79 0.97 4.50
N GLY A 64 -19.45 0.87 4.56
CA GLY A 64 -18.74 -0.37 4.29
C GLY A 64 -17.74 -0.22 3.16
N THR A 65 -17.10 -1.35 2.82
CA THR A 65 -16.09 -1.42 1.76
C THR A 65 -16.57 -2.34 0.65
N TYR A 66 -15.88 -2.28 -0.49
CA TYR A 66 -15.98 -3.35 -1.47
C TYR A 66 -15.42 -4.65 -0.86
N PRO A 67 -15.91 -5.83 -1.29
CA PRO A 67 -15.43 -7.11 -0.77
C PRO A 67 -13.91 -7.30 -0.90
N GLU A 68 -13.31 -6.76 -1.95
CA GLU A 68 -11.88 -6.87 -2.23
C GLU A 68 -11.14 -5.57 -1.89
N ALA A 69 -11.40 -5.04 -0.71
CA ALA A 69 -10.75 -3.81 -0.25
C ALA A 69 -9.28 -4.04 0.08
N ILE A 70 -8.48 -3.00 -0.11
CA ILE A 70 -7.09 -2.98 0.35
C ILE A 70 -7.00 -2.48 1.79
N GLY A 71 -6.01 -2.96 2.54
CA GLY A 71 -5.76 -2.52 3.92
C GLY A 71 -4.74 -1.42 4.05
N GLY A 72 -3.92 -1.23 3.02
CA GLY A 72 -2.92 -0.18 2.95
C GLY A 72 -2.16 -0.23 1.64
N PHE A 73 -1.38 0.80 1.38
CA PHE A 73 -0.59 0.86 0.15
C PHE A 73 0.56 1.83 0.29
N CYS A 74 1.51 1.72 -0.64
CA CYS A 74 2.45 2.80 -0.90
C CYS A 74 2.62 2.98 -2.40
N VAL A 75 3.08 4.16 -2.78
CA VAL A 75 3.43 4.48 -4.16
C VAL A 75 4.94 4.73 -4.21
N VAL A 76 5.62 4.05 -5.12
CA VAL A 76 7.05 4.25 -5.36
C VAL A 76 7.29 4.71 -6.79
N ASP A 77 8.30 5.57 -6.96
CA ASP A 77 8.73 6.10 -8.26
C ASP A 77 10.09 5.48 -8.56
N VAL A 78 10.11 4.49 -9.45
CA VAL A 78 11.30 3.66 -9.70
C VAL A 78 11.51 3.46 -11.21
N PRO A 79 12.75 3.16 -11.63
CA PRO A 79 13.05 3.03 -13.07
C PRO A 79 12.40 1.83 -13.76
N SER A 80 12.11 0.75 -13.03
CA SER A 80 11.64 -0.49 -13.63
C SER A 80 10.66 -1.23 -12.75
N ARG A 81 9.90 -2.15 -13.36
CA ARG A 81 9.01 -3.06 -12.63
C ARG A 81 9.80 -3.94 -11.65
N GLU A 82 11.00 -4.38 -12.05
CA GLU A 82 11.85 -5.22 -11.19
C GLU A 82 12.22 -4.49 -9.91
N ASP A 83 12.50 -3.19 -9.98
CA ASP A 83 12.75 -2.37 -8.79
C ASP A 83 11.51 -2.28 -7.91
N ALA A 84 10.33 -2.09 -8.51
CA ALA A 84 9.08 -2.08 -7.75
C ALA A 84 8.83 -3.41 -7.04
N LEU A 85 9.10 -4.53 -7.72
CA LEU A 85 8.96 -5.87 -7.12
C LEU A 85 9.93 -6.06 -5.96
N ALA A 86 11.14 -5.53 -6.06
CA ALA A 86 12.12 -5.59 -4.98
C ALA A 86 11.65 -4.82 -3.74
N TRP A 87 11.07 -3.63 -3.93
CA TRP A 87 10.49 -2.87 -2.81
C TRP A 87 9.26 -3.58 -2.22
N ALA A 88 8.43 -4.18 -3.06
CA ALA A 88 7.30 -4.98 -2.60
C ALA A 88 7.75 -6.18 -1.76
N ALA A 89 8.85 -6.83 -2.13
CA ALA A 89 9.41 -7.93 -1.34
C ALA A 89 9.84 -7.47 0.05
N LYS A 90 10.44 -6.29 0.17
CA LYS A 90 10.79 -5.70 1.47
C LYS A 90 9.55 -5.44 2.31
N ASN A 91 8.51 -4.86 1.70
CA ASN A 91 7.23 -4.62 2.38
C ASN A 91 6.57 -5.92 2.82
N ALA A 92 6.58 -6.94 1.95
CA ALA A 92 5.98 -8.23 2.26
C ALA A 92 6.64 -8.88 3.49
N GLY A 93 7.97 -8.84 3.54
CA GLY A 93 8.71 -9.34 4.70
C GLY A 93 8.43 -8.56 5.97
N ALA A 94 8.41 -7.24 5.88
CA ALA A 94 8.19 -6.36 7.03
C ALA A 94 6.76 -6.44 7.58
N CYS A 95 5.76 -6.46 6.70
CA CYS A 95 4.34 -6.50 7.06
C CYS A 95 3.83 -7.92 7.26
N ARG A 96 4.61 -8.94 6.97
CA ARG A 96 4.27 -10.36 7.09
C ARG A 96 3.03 -10.73 6.28
N CYS A 97 2.86 -10.13 5.11
CA CYS A 97 1.75 -10.42 4.21
C CYS A 97 2.13 -10.13 2.76
N ALA A 98 1.43 -10.79 1.84
CA ALA A 98 1.65 -10.62 0.41
C ALA A 98 1.31 -9.20 -0.04
N GLN A 99 2.00 -8.75 -1.09
CA GLN A 99 1.80 -7.43 -1.68
C GLN A 99 1.45 -7.58 -3.15
N GLU A 100 0.53 -6.75 -3.62
CA GLU A 100 0.21 -6.65 -5.05
C GLU A 100 0.95 -5.45 -5.64
N VAL A 101 1.51 -5.59 -6.83
CA VAL A 101 2.24 -4.53 -7.52
C VAL A 101 1.54 -4.21 -8.84
N ARG A 102 1.17 -2.95 -9.02
CA ARG A 102 0.54 -2.48 -10.26
C ARG A 102 1.17 -1.15 -10.70
N GLU A 103 1.45 -1.03 -11.98
CA GLU A 103 1.96 0.22 -12.54
C GLU A 103 0.82 1.19 -12.79
N PHE A 104 1.04 2.47 -12.46
CA PHE A 104 0.10 3.52 -12.86
C PHE A 104 0.18 3.75 -14.36
N MET A 105 -0.97 4.00 -14.98
CA MET A 105 -0.99 4.41 -16.38
C MET A 105 -0.32 5.78 -16.53
N PRO A 106 0.50 5.97 -17.58
CA PRO A 106 1.07 7.29 -17.83
C PRO A 106 -0.04 8.31 -18.09
N ASP A 107 -0.11 9.35 -17.27
CA ASP A 107 -1.10 10.41 -17.41
C ASP A 107 -0.57 11.69 -16.80
N PRO A 108 0.00 12.60 -17.62
CA PRO A 108 0.55 13.86 -17.10
C PRO A 108 -0.49 14.72 -16.38
N ALA A 109 -1.77 14.59 -16.73
CA ALA A 109 -2.83 15.39 -16.10
C ALA A 109 -2.98 15.11 -14.60
N VAL A 110 -2.59 13.90 -14.15
CA VAL A 110 -2.64 13.51 -12.74
C VAL A 110 -1.25 13.28 -12.14
N GLY A 111 -0.20 13.72 -12.83
CA GLY A 111 1.17 13.67 -12.32
C GLY A 111 1.92 12.36 -12.60
N ASN A 112 1.43 11.56 -13.51
CA ASN A 112 2.08 10.27 -13.83
C ASN A 112 2.69 10.23 -15.23
#